data_7e13dce1ee67f16111d399a8cf873472
#
_entry.id   7e13dce1ee67f16111d399a8cf873472
#
_cell.length_a   1.000
_cell.length_b   1.000
_cell.length_c   1.000
_cell.angle_alpha   90.00
_cell.angle_beta   90.00
_cell.angle_gamma   90.00
#
_symmetry.space_group_name_H-M   'P 1'
#
loop_
_entity.id
_entity.type
_entity.pdbx_description
1 polymer ?
#
loop_
_entity_poly.entity_id
_entity_poly.type
_entity_poly.pdbx_seq_one_letter_code
_entity_poly.pdbx_strand_id
1 'polypeptide(L)'
;EQTAVVPEVAITTTGGINPLGLQAGDELTLRDLIFACLLASDNVAAVTLADHLGRALPNATGLDPVGNTVAHMNALARQLGMRGTLFLNPHGLDTPDGQARPHSTAADLARLTRYAYSKSGLSFYVSQSTREIHVRRGGASLGLHLNNTNKLLGTDGIDGVKTGRTSRAGDCIILTSERTPEVTRQGDTVSTTPRRIIVVLLAGTNREQEGLALVQRGWALYNAWAAKGREAKASNSL
;
A
#
# COMPACT_ATOMS: atom_id res chain seq x y z
N GLU A 1 23.44 -0.26 0.92
CA GLU A 1 22.01 -0.01 1.05
C GLU A 1 21.78 1.48 1.27
N GLN A 2 20.82 2.09 0.55
CA GLN A 2 20.53 3.52 0.72
C GLN A 2 19.82 3.77 2.04
N THR A 3 20.18 4.87 2.72
CA THR A 3 19.56 5.32 3.96
C THR A 3 18.90 6.68 3.77
N ALA A 4 17.96 7.00 4.64
CA ALA A 4 17.36 8.33 4.75
C ALA A 4 17.33 8.75 6.23
N VAL A 5 17.43 10.05 6.44
CA VAL A 5 17.33 10.67 7.76
C VAL A 5 15.92 11.20 7.94
N VAL A 6 15.31 10.94 9.08
CA VAL A 6 13.98 11.47 9.45
C VAL A 6 14.06 12.99 9.54
N PRO A 7 13.38 13.73 8.64
CA PRO A 7 13.41 15.19 8.67
C PRO A 7 12.41 15.74 9.69
N GLU A 8 12.63 16.96 10.18
CA GLU A 8 11.72 17.64 11.11
C GLU A 8 10.29 17.74 10.59
N VAL A 9 10.12 17.95 9.27
CA VAL A 9 8.80 18.00 8.63
C VAL A 9 8.01 16.69 8.82
N ALA A 10 8.67 15.52 8.92
CA ALA A 10 8.01 14.26 9.16
C ALA A 10 7.39 14.17 10.56
N ILE A 11 7.97 14.85 11.54
CA ILE A 11 7.43 14.90 12.90
C ILE A 11 6.27 15.90 12.99
N THR A 12 6.42 17.07 12.39
CA THR A 12 5.46 18.17 12.54
C THR A 12 4.19 18.02 11.72
N THR A 13 4.22 17.27 10.60
CA THR A 13 3.07 17.13 9.69
C THR A 13 2.18 15.91 9.94
N THR A 14 2.59 14.99 10.82
CA THR A 14 1.85 13.75 11.09
C THR A 14 0.86 13.82 12.24
N GLY A 15 0.60 15.01 12.78
CA GLY A 15 -0.36 15.24 13.87
C GLY A 15 -0.07 14.43 15.13
N GLY A 16 1.20 14.09 15.40
CA GLY A 16 1.63 13.28 16.53
C GLY A 16 1.37 11.77 16.39
N ILE A 17 0.86 11.29 15.25
CA ILE A 17 0.66 9.86 15.00
C ILE A 17 1.97 9.25 14.51
N ASN A 18 2.70 8.65 15.46
CA ASN A 18 4.04 8.11 15.28
C ASN A 18 4.17 6.78 16.07
N PRO A 19 3.60 5.69 15.58
CA PRO A 19 3.51 4.43 16.33
C PRO A 19 4.88 3.82 16.66
N LEU A 20 5.92 4.12 15.89
CA LEU A 20 7.27 3.60 16.11
C LEU A 20 8.15 4.52 16.96
N GLY A 21 7.70 5.72 17.31
CA GLY A 21 8.47 6.70 18.08
C GLY A 21 9.73 7.18 17.36
N LEU A 22 9.68 7.30 16.03
CA LEU A 22 10.76 7.87 15.23
C LEU A 22 10.97 9.33 15.59
N GLN A 23 12.22 9.78 15.60
CA GLN A 23 12.61 11.13 15.95
C GLN A 23 13.33 11.81 14.78
N ALA A 24 13.28 13.14 14.73
CA ALA A 24 14.10 13.87 13.78
C ALA A 24 15.58 13.55 13.99
N GLY A 25 16.28 13.31 12.89
CA GLY A 25 17.68 12.86 12.92
C GLY A 25 17.89 11.36 13.02
N ASP A 26 16.85 10.55 13.24
CA ASP A 26 16.96 9.09 13.10
C ASP A 26 17.34 8.71 11.67
N GLU A 27 18.22 7.74 11.52
CA GLU A 27 18.64 7.22 10.21
C GLU A 27 18.16 5.77 10.05
N LEU A 28 17.47 5.49 8.92
CA LEU A 28 16.97 4.16 8.57
C LEU A 28 17.33 3.83 7.11
N THR A 29 17.42 2.53 6.81
CA THR A 29 17.48 2.10 5.42
C THR A 29 16.14 2.38 4.72
N LEU A 30 16.15 2.61 3.40
CA LEU A 30 14.90 2.76 2.64
C LEU A 30 14.03 1.51 2.75
N ARG A 31 14.65 0.33 2.84
CA ARG A 31 13.95 -0.94 3.07
C ARG A 31 13.18 -0.93 4.38
N ASP A 32 13.83 -0.52 5.47
CA ASP A 32 13.21 -0.47 6.80
C ASP A 32 12.09 0.57 6.87
N LEU A 33 12.26 1.72 6.20
CA LEU A 33 11.20 2.71 6.05
C LEU A 33 9.99 2.17 5.29
N ILE A 34 10.21 1.38 4.21
CA ILE A 34 9.12 0.73 3.48
C ILE A 34 8.38 -0.26 4.40
N PHE A 35 9.09 -1.08 5.18
CA PHE A 35 8.46 -1.95 6.17
C PHE A 35 7.68 -1.17 7.21
N ALA A 36 8.25 -0.11 7.77
CA ALA A 36 7.57 0.76 8.74
C ALA A 36 6.26 1.33 8.18
N CYS A 37 6.27 1.82 6.92
CA CYS A 37 5.08 2.33 6.25
C CYS A 37 4.02 1.26 6.00
N LEU A 38 4.44 0.08 5.51
CA LEU A 38 3.50 -0.92 5.01
C LEU A 38 2.95 -1.81 6.13
N LEU A 39 3.78 -2.22 7.11
CA LEU A 39 3.36 -3.08 8.19
C LEU A 39 2.75 -2.30 9.35
N ALA A 40 3.55 -1.40 9.94
CA ALA A 40 3.13 -0.62 11.11
C ALA A 40 2.25 0.58 10.75
N SER A 41 2.13 0.91 9.46
CA SER A 41 1.39 2.11 9.01
C SER A 41 1.95 3.40 9.60
N ASP A 42 3.29 3.50 9.71
CA ASP A 42 3.96 4.63 10.33
C ASP A 42 3.95 5.85 9.40
N ASN A 43 3.38 6.95 9.89
CA ASN A 43 3.21 8.18 9.12
C ASN A 43 4.54 8.95 8.97
N VAL A 44 5.39 8.92 10.00
CA VAL A 44 6.71 9.58 9.97
C VAL A 44 7.59 8.90 8.93
N ALA A 45 7.58 7.56 8.87
CA ALA A 45 8.29 6.81 7.84
C ALA A 45 7.78 7.14 6.43
N ALA A 46 6.46 7.33 6.24
CA ALA A 46 5.88 7.71 4.95
C ALA A 46 6.36 9.11 4.49
N VAL A 47 6.40 10.09 5.40
CA VAL A 47 6.91 11.43 5.08
C VAL A 47 8.41 11.41 4.84
N THR A 48 9.16 10.61 5.62
CA THR A 48 10.61 10.45 5.44
C THR A 48 10.95 9.88 4.07
N LEU A 49 10.22 8.84 3.64
CA LEU A 49 10.36 8.30 2.28
C LEU A 49 10.02 9.35 1.21
N ALA A 50 8.94 10.10 1.41
CA ALA A 50 8.52 11.13 0.48
C ALA A 50 9.54 12.28 0.39
N ASP A 51 10.10 12.73 1.50
CA ASP A 51 11.16 13.73 1.51
C ASP A 51 12.41 13.23 0.76
N HIS A 52 12.86 12.00 1.07
CA HIS A 52 14.03 11.41 0.42
C HIS A 52 13.83 11.27 -1.10
N LEU A 53 12.71 10.71 -1.53
CA LEU A 53 12.39 10.52 -2.94
C LEU A 53 12.23 11.85 -3.67
N GLY A 54 11.56 12.81 -3.06
CA GLY A 54 11.30 14.11 -3.66
C GLY A 54 12.54 14.95 -3.92
N ARG A 55 13.63 14.71 -3.18
CA ARG A 55 14.95 15.31 -3.47
C ARG A 55 15.60 14.72 -4.71
N ALA A 56 15.33 13.44 -5.01
CA ALA A 56 15.92 12.72 -6.14
C ALA A 56 15.07 12.82 -7.43
N LEU A 57 13.77 13.07 -7.29
CA LEU A 57 12.84 13.15 -8.43
C LEU A 57 12.96 14.50 -9.16
N PRO A 58 12.73 14.54 -10.48
CA PRO A 58 12.65 15.80 -11.22
C PRO A 58 11.62 16.75 -10.58
N ASN A 59 12.03 18.01 -10.36
CA ASN A 59 11.18 19.03 -9.72
C ASN A 59 11.10 20.29 -10.59
N ALA A 60 10.27 20.23 -11.63
CA ALA A 60 10.06 21.36 -12.55
C ALA A 60 9.23 22.50 -11.94
N THR A 61 8.53 22.26 -10.82
CA THR A 61 7.60 23.21 -10.18
C THR A 61 8.17 23.90 -8.97
N GLY A 62 9.38 23.54 -8.53
CA GLY A 62 10.03 24.15 -7.36
C GLY A 62 9.33 23.82 -6.02
N LEU A 63 8.59 22.75 -5.94
CA LEU A 63 7.95 22.28 -4.69
C LEU A 63 9.01 21.84 -3.67
N ASP A 64 8.64 21.85 -2.39
CA ASP A 64 9.42 21.15 -1.39
C ASP A 64 9.47 19.64 -1.67
N PRO A 65 10.43 18.89 -1.10
CA PRO A 65 10.61 17.49 -1.46
C PRO A 65 9.36 16.62 -1.25
N VAL A 66 8.63 16.81 -0.15
CA VAL A 66 7.40 16.05 0.13
C VAL A 66 6.32 16.38 -0.90
N GLY A 67 6.11 17.66 -1.18
CA GLY A 67 5.18 18.15 -2.20
C GLY A 67 5.55 17.64 -3.60
N ASN A 68 6.84 17.59 -3.94
CA ASN A 68 7.31 17.02 -5.20
C ASN A 68 6.95 15.53 -5.31
N THR A 69 7.14 14.74 -4.24
CA THR A 69 6.72 13.33 -4.24
C THR A 69 5.20 13.20 -4.40
N VAL A 70 4.40 14.00 -3.71
CA VAL A 70 2.94 13.97 -3.87
C VAL A 70 2.52 14.34 -5.30
N ALA A 71 3.20 15.29 -5.94
CA ALA A 71 2.96 15.61 -7.35
C ALA A 71 3.22 14.41 -8.27
N HIS A 72 4.32 13.67 -8.02
CA HIS A 72 4.62 12.43 -8.74
C HIS A 72 3.62 11.30 -8.46
N MET A 73 3.13 11.15 -7.21
CA MET A 73 2.04 10.21 -6.88
C MET A 73 0.79 10.51 -7.71
N ASN A 74 0.38 11.77 -7.81
CA ASN A 74 -0.76 12.18 -8.62
C ASN A 74 -0.51 12.03 -10.13
N ALA A 75 0.74 12.24 -10.60
CA ALA A 75 1.10 11.97 -11.99
C ALA A 75 0.97 10.48 -12.33
N LEU A 76 1.46 9.59 -11.46
CA LEU A 76 1.28 8.15 -11.61
C LEU A 76 -0.20 7.74 -11.58
N ALA A 77 -0.99 8.31 -10.66
CA ALA A 77 -2.42 8.06 -10.61
C ALA A 77 -3.11 8.39 -11.95
N ARG A 78 -2.79 9.54 -12.55
CA ARG A 78 -3.29 9.90 -13.89
C ARG A 78 -2.85 8.93 -14.98
N GLN A 79 -1.57 8.50 -14.99
CA GLN A 79 -1.03 7.51 -15.94
C GLN A 79 -1.74 6.17 -15.84
N LEU A 80 -2.13 5.77 -14.63
CA LEU A 80 -2.87 4.54 -14.37
C LEU A 80 -4.40 4.67 -14.63
N GLY A 81 -4.88 5.84 -15.05
CA GLY A 81 -6.29 6.09 -15.28
C GLY A 81 -7.14 6.17 -14.00
N MET A 82 -6.53 6.50 -12.87
CA MET A 82 -7.20 6.64 -11.56
C MET A 82 -7.90 8.02 -11.48
N ARG A 83 -9.02 8.14 -12.19
CA ARG A 83 -9.72 9.44 -12.38
C ARG A 83 -10.43 9.95 -11.13
N GLY A 84 -10.74 9.07 -10.18
CA GLY A 84 -11.38 9.40 -8.90
C GLY A 84 -10.38 9.49 -7.74
N THR A 85 -9.10 9.78 -8.02
CA THR A 85 -8.04 9.77 -7.00
C THR A 85 -7.29 11.10 -6.95
N LEU A 86 -7.13 11.62 -5.73
CA LEU A 86 -6.29 12.77 -5.43
C LEU A 86 -5.51 12.50 -4.13
N PHE A 87 -4.19 12.50 -4.21
CA PHE A 87 -3.28 12.46 -3.08
C PHE A 87 -2.88 13.88 -2.69
N LEU A 88 -2.92 14.20 -1.40
CA LEU A 88 -2.50 15.50 -0.85
C LEU A 88 -1.33 15.39 0.13
N ASN A 89 -1.06 14.19 0.60
CA ASN A 89 0.04 13.87 1.50
C ASN A 89 0.47 12.40 1.31
N PRO A 90 1.66 12.00 1.78
CA PRO A 90 2.14 10.63 1.63
C PRO A 90 1.61 9.67 2.71
N HIS A 91 1.07 10.16 3.81
CA HIS A 91 0.71 9.36 4.99
C HIS A 91 -0.79 9.02 5.07
N GLY A 92 -1.66 9.67 4.30
CA GLY A 92 -3.08 9.35 4.22
C GLY A 92 -3.96 9.91 5.35
N LEU A 93 -3.44 10.80 6.20
CA LEU A 93 -4.27 11.51 7.19
C LEU A 93 -5.19 12.53 6.52
N ASP A 94 -6.31 12.80 7.17
CA ASP A 94 -7.26 13.81 6.73
C ASP A 94 -6.62 15.21 6.74
N THR A 95 -6.99 16.03 5.76
CA THR A 95 -6.66 17.45 5.74
C THR A 95 -7.60 18.23 6.66
N PRO A 96 -7.20 19.40 7.19
CA PRO A 96 -8.06 20.27 7.98
C PRO A 96 -9.37 20.63 7.27
N ASP A 97 -10.38 21.00 8.05
CA ASP A 97 -11.64 21.46 7.50
C ASP A 97 -11.46 22.72 6.62
N GLY A 98 -12.25 22.82 5.56
CA GLY A 98 -12.14 23.92 4.61
C GLY A 98 -11.04 23.76 3.54
N GLN A 99 -10.19 22.76 3.64
CA GLN A 99 -9.17 22.44 2.64
C GLN A 99 -9.63 21.34 1.67
N ALA A 100 -8.90 21.21 0.54
CA ALA A 100 -9.07 20.09 -0.38
C ALA A 100 -8.94 18.76 0.38
N ARG A 101 -9.72 17.75 -0.02
CA ARG A 101 -9.76 16.43 0.64
C ARG A 101 -9.08 15.38 -0.21
N PRO A 102 -8.13 14.60 0.34
CA PRO A 102 -7.63 13.42 -0.35
C PRO A 102 -8.76 12.42 -0.53
N HIS A 103 -8.82 11.77 -1.68
CA HIS A 103 -9.87 10.80 -1.98
C HIS A 103 -9.40 9.77 -3.01
N SER A 104 -10.07 8.63 -3.04
CA SER A 104 -9.89 7.60 -4.04
C SER A 104 -11.17 6.78 -4.22
N THR A 105 -11.16 5.84 -5.15
CA THR A 105 -12.21 4.85 -5.36
C THR A 105 -11.66 3.44 -5.21
N ALA A 106 -12.53 2.47 -4.91
CA ALA A 106 -12.13 1.07 -4.83
C ALA A 106 -11.52 0.56 -6.15
N ALA A 107 -12.08 0.99 -7.29
CA ALA A 107 -11.57 0.64 -8.61
C ALA A 107 -10.17 1.21 -8.86
N ASP A 108 -9.91 2.46 -8.49
CA ASP A 108 -8.61 3.10 -8.66
C ASP A 108 -7.55 2.45 -7.78
N LEU A 109 -7.87 2.16 -6.51
CA LEU A 109 -6.96 1.45 -5.62
C LEU A 109 -6.67 0.02 -6.07
N ALA A 110 -7.64 -0.66 -6.68
CA ALA A 110 -7.41 -1.98 -7.30
C ALA A 110 -6.45 -1.87 -8.50
N ARG A 111 -6.55 -0.82 -9.34
CA ARG A 111 -5.60 -0.54 -10.43
C ARG A 111 -4.19 -0.30 -9.89
N LEU A 112 -4.06 0.55 -8.86
CA LEU A 112 -2.78 0.83 -8.22
C LEU A 112 -2.15 -0.44 -7.64
N THR A 113 -2.95 -1.25 -6.94
CA THR A 113 -2.49 -2.52 -6.35
C THR A 113 -2.00 -3.48 -7.43
N ARG A 114 -2.76 -3.65 -8.52
CA ARG A 114 -2.34 -4.47 -9.66
C ARG A 114 -1.03 -4.00 -10.27
N TYR A 115 -0.88 -2.70 -10.47
CA TYR A 115 0.36 -2.11 -10.97
C TYR A 115 1.54 -2.38 -10.03
N ALA A 116 1.38 -2.14 -8.72
CA ALA A 116 2.43 -2.35 -7.74
C ALA A 116 2.88 -3.82 -7.66
N TYR A 117 1.94 -4.76 -7.71
CA TYR A 117 2.27 -6.20 -7.75
C TYR A 117 2.99 -6.62 -9.03
N SER A 118 2.77 -5.92 -10.16
CA SER A 118 3.44 -6.22 -11.43
C SER A 118 4.85 -5.67 -11.54
N LYS A 119 5.26 -4.71 -10.69
CA LYS A 119 6.49 -3.94 -10.87
C LYS A 119 7.50 -4.02 -9.73
N SER A 120 7.08 -4.20 -8.50
CA SER A 120 7.89 -3.78 -7.34
C SER A 120 8.24 -4.86 -6.33
N GLY A 121 7.85 -6.11 -6.53
CA GLY A 121 8.02 -7.12 -5.46
C GLY A 121 7.26 -6.76 -4.17
N LEU A 122 6.17 -6.00 -4.28
CA LEU A 122 5.38 -5.51 -3.15
C LEU A 122 4.97 -6.64 -2.19
N SER A 123 4.65 -7.83 -2.75
CA SER A 123 4.27 -9.00 -1.97
C SER A 123 5.30 -9.36 -0.89
N PHE A 124 6.59 -9.21 -1.18
CA PHE A 124 7.66 -9.47 -0.21
C PHE A 124 7.52 -8.63 1.07
N TYR A 125 7.13 -7.36 0.91
CA TYR A 125 6.95 -6.46 2.05
C TYR A 125 5.65 -6.72 2.79
N VAL A 126 4.53 -6.79 2.09
CA VAL A 126 3.19 -6.76 2.71
C VAL A 126 2.74 -8.11 3.26
N SER A 127 3.37 -9.22 2.86
CA SER A 127 3.02 -10.56 3.32
C SER A 127 3.62 -10.94 4.68
N GLN A 128 4.54 -10.15 5.22
CA GLN A 128 5.14 -10.44 6.51
C GLN A 128 4.21 -10.02 7.66
N SER A 129 3.96 -10.95 8.58
CA SER A 129 3.16 -10.67 9.79
C SER A 129 3.93 -9.80 10.79
N THR A 130 5.24 -10.02 10.88
CA THR A 130 6.14 -9.28 11.77
C THR A 130 7.48 -9.02 11.08
N ARG A 131 8.18 -7.98 11.52
CA ARG A 131 9.53 -7.68 11.05
C ARG A 131 10.30 -6.92 12.12
N GLU A 132 11.59 -7.21 12.27
CA GLU A 132 12.51 -6.36 13.01
C GLU A 132 13.21 -5.42 12.01
N ILE A 133 13.25 -4.13 12.36
CA ILE A 133 13.98 -3.08 11.63
C ILE A 133 14.96 -2.40 12.57
N HIS A 134 15.91 -1.66 11.99
CA HIS A 134 16.96 -0.99 12.77
C HIS A 134 16.94 0.52 12.50
N VAL A 135 17.00 1.27 13.58
CA VAL A 135 17.08 2.75 13.59
C VAL A 135 18.42 3.17 14.20
N ARG A 136 19.16 4.01 13.52
CA ARG A 136 20.34 4.67 14.10
C ARG A 136 19.92 5.98 14.73
N ARG A 137 20.16 6.10 16.04
CA ARG A 137 19.86 7.31 16.83
C ARG A 137 21.05 7.67 17.68
N GLY A 138 21.62 8.87 17.48
CA GLY A 138 22.78 9.34 18.26
C GLY A 138 24.00 8.40 18.20
N GLY A 139 24.19 7.69 17.08
CA GLY A 139 25.27 6.70 16.90
C GLY A 139 24.96 5.29 17.40
N ALA A 140 23.87 5.08 18.16
CA ALA A 140 23.42 3.77 18.60
C ALA A 140 22.47 3.13 17.57
N SER A 141 22.48 1.79 17.49
CA SER A 141 21.49 1.03 16.71
C SER A 141 20.39 0.52 17.64
N LEU A 142 19.15 0.85 17.33
CA LEU A 142 17.94 0.44 18.06
C LEU A 142 17.15 -0.52 17.18
N GLY A 143 16.84 -1.72 17.72
CA GLY A 143 15.90 -2.65 17.06
C GLY A 143 14.45 -2.24 17.36
N LEU A 144 13.60 -2.17 16.34
CA LEU A 144 12.16 -1.95 16.48
C LEU A 144 11.41 -3.14 15.89
N HIS A 145 10.50 -3.70 16.67
CA HIS A 145 9.65 -4.80 16.24
C HIS A 145 8.37 -4.27 15.60
N LEU A 146 8.14 -4.63 14.34
CA LEU A 146 6.93 -4.27 13.59
C LEU A 146 5.93 -5.40 13.62
N ASN A 147 4.65 -5.06 13.80
CA ASN A 147 3.53 -5.97 13.59
C ASN A 147 2.70 -5.46 12.41
N ASN A 148 2.34 -6.36 11.50
CA ASN A 148 1.47 -5.99 10.40
C ASN A 148 0.06 -5.68 10.92
N THR A 149 -0.48 -4.55 10.50
CA THR A 149 -1.83 -4.11 10.86
C THR A 149 -2.94 -4.92 10.17
N ASN A 150 -2.61 -5.71 9.13
CA ASN A 150 -3.53 -6.62 8.46
C ASN A 150 -3.67 -7.92 9.26
N LYS A 151 -4.72 -8.03 10.07
CA LYS A 151 -4.99 -9.21 10.89
C LYS A 151 -5.49 -10.42 10.11
N LEU A 152 -5.79 -10.27 8.82
CA LEU A 152 -6.27 -11.35 7.95
C LEU A 152 -5.16 -12.11 7.23
N LEU A 153 -3.89 -11.72 7.41
CA LEU A 153 -2.76 -12.42 6.76
C LEU A 153 -2.80 -13.92 7.08
N GLY A 154 -2.61 -14.74 6.01
CA GLY A 154 -2.64 -16.19 6.09
C GLY A 154 -4.03 -16.81 6.02
N THR A 155 -5.11 -16.05 6.27
CA THR A 155 -6.49 -16.54 6.16
C THR A 155 -6.93 -16.56 4.70
N ASP A 156 -7.52 -17.66 4.22
CA ASP A 156 -8.03 -17.81 2.84
C ASP A 156 -7.02 -17.38 1.74
N GLY A 157 -5.71 -17.60 1.98
CA GLY A 157 -4.65 -17.23 1.05
C GLY A 157 -4.38 -15.71 0.99
N ILE A 158 -4.87 -14.94 1.96
CA ILE A 158 -4.61 -13.49 2.04
C ILE A 158 -3.13 -13.25 2.35
N ASP A 159 -2.45 -12.48 1.49
CA ASP A 159 -1.00 -12.22 1.54
C ASP A 159 -0.63 -10.72 1.49
N GLY A 160 -1.59 -9.84 1.68
CA GLY A 160 -1.40 -8.37 1.71
C GLY A 160 -2.75 -7.65 1.76
N VAL A 161 -2.87 -6.31 1.70
CA VAL A 161 -1.83 -5.35 1.31
C VAL A 161 -1.70 -4.26 2.38
N LYS A 162 -2.78 -3.52 2.66
CA LYS A 162 -2.75 -2.33 3.52
C LYS A 162 -4.10 -2.07 4.18
N THR A 163 -4.04 -1.68 5.43
CA THR A 163 -5.18 -1.16 6.21
C THR A 163 -5.12 0.35 6.30
N GLY A 164 -6.25 0.98 6.54
CA GLY A 164 -6.33 2.40 6.84
C GLY A 164 -7.59 2.73 7.64
N ARG A 165 -7.52 3.80 8.44
CA ARG A 165 -8.67 4.36 9.12
C ARG A 165 -8.43 5.82 9.46
N THR A 166 -9.40 6.65 9.12
CA THR A 166 -9.54 8.02 9.65
C THR A 166 -10.97 8.24 10.08
N SER A 167 -11.24 9.33 10.78
CA SER A 167 -12.62 9.67 11.17
C SER A 167 -13.54 9.89 9.97
N ARG A 168 -13.01 10.34 8.84
CA ARG A 168 -13.76 10.60 7.61
C ARG A 168 -13.82 9.39 6.68
N ALA A 169 -12.73 8.63 6.59
CA ALA A 169 -12.65 7.49 5.67
C ALA A 169 -13.39 6.24 6.18
N GLY A 170 -13.60 6.10 7.50
CA GLY A 170 -14.06 4.87 8.09
C GLY A 170 -13.00 3.77 8.02
N ASP A 171 -13.40 2.53 8.20
CA ASP A 171 -12.53 1.37 8.07
C ASP A 171 -12.26 1.05 6.60
N CYS A 172 -10.98 1.01 6.24
CA CYS A 172 -10.54 0.71 4.86
C CYS A 172 -9.52 -0.42 4.88
N ILE A 173 -9.59 -1.30 3.86
CA ILE A 173 -8.60 -2.34 3.65
C ILE A 173 -8.47 -2.68 2.17
N ILE A 174 -7.23 -2.88 1.73
CA ILE A 174 -6.89 -3.51 0.46
C ILE A 174 -6.34 -4.89 0.78
N LEU A 175 -6.91 -5.92 0.19
CA LEU A 175 -6.48 -7.30 0.33
C LEU A 175 -6.08 -7.88 -1.03
N THR A 176 -5.07 -8.72 -1.01
CA THR A 176 -4.80 -9.69 -2.07
C THR A 176 -4.91 -11.08 -1.48
N SER A 177 -5.43 -12.00 -2.27
CA SER A 177 -5.48 -13.41 -1.92
C SER A 177 -5.04 -14.24 -3.11
N GLU A 178 -4.15 -15.18 -2.85
CA GLU A 178 -3.58 -16.08 -3.85
C GLU A 178 -4.01 -17.53 -3.57
N ARG A 179 -4.20 -18.30 -4.64
CA ARG A 179 -4.40 -19.74 -4.61
C ARG A 179 -3.38 -20.42 -5.49
N THR A 180 -3.23 -21.73 -5.31
CA THR A 180 -2.34 -22.56 -6.13
C THR A 180 -2.53 -22.24 -7.60
N PRO A 181 -1.46 -21.88 -8.34
CA PRO A 181 -1.52 -21.62 -9.76
C PRO A 181 -2.08 -22.81 -10.53
N GLU A 182 -2.76 -22.54 -11.63
CA GLU A 182 -3.16 -23.60 -12.56
C GLU A 182 -1.98 -23.95 -13.47
N VAL A 183 -1.71 -25.25 -13.56
CA VAL A 183 -0.67 -25.78 -14.43
C VAL A 183 -1.32 -26.55 -15.56
N THR A 184 -1.08 -26.13 -16.81
CA THR A 184 -1.53 -26.83 -18.01
C THR A 184 -0.31 -27.38 -18.77
N ARG A 185 -0.44 -28.59 -19.30
CA ARG A 185 0.59 -29.23 -20.13
C ARG A 185 0.04 -29.47 -21.53
N GLN A 186 0.79 -29.03 -22.53
CA GLN A 186 0.52 -29.31 -23.93
C GLN A 186 1.81 -29.84 -24.56
N GLY A 187 1.90 -31.18 -24.72
CA GLY A 187 3.17 -31.82 -25.07
C GLY A 187 4.25 -31.53 -24.05
N ASP A 188 5.40 -31.01 -24.49
CA ASP A 188 6.53 -30.65 -23.63
C ASP A 188 6.40 -29.24 -23.02
N THR A 189 5.38 -28.48 -23.38
CA THR A 189 5.17 -27.12 -22.86
C THR A 189 4.34 -27.16 -21.59
N VAL A 190 4.89 -26.55 -20.51
CA VAL A 190 4.21 -26.36 -19.23
C VAL A 190 3.89 -24.87 -19.09
N SER A 191 2.61 -24.53 -18.98
CA SER A 191 2.14 -23.18 -18.70
C SER A 191 1.60 -23.08 -17.28
N THR A 192 1.98 -22.03 -16.57
CA THR A 192 1.50 -21.74 -15.22
C THR A 192 0.70 -20.43 -15.23
N THR A 193 -0.56 -20.51 -14.81
CA THR A 193 -1.44 -19.34 -14.69
C THR A 193 -1.61 -18.98 -13.23
N PRO A 194 -1.09 -17.81 -12.78
CA PRO A 194 -1.31 -17.33 -11.41
C PRO A 194 -2.79 -17.11 -11.12
N ARG A 195 -3.20 -17.43 -9.90
CA ARG A 195 -4.58 -17.25 -9.42
C ARG A 195 -4.55 -16.29 -8.24
N ARG A 196 -4.85 -15.02 -8.52
CA ARG A 196 -4.87 -13.95 -7.52
C ARG A 196 -6.09 -13.07 -7.71
N ILE A 197 -6.69 -12.65 -6.60
CA ILE A 197 -7.73 -11.61 -6.58
C ILE A 197 -7.27 -10.41 -5.76
N ILE A 198 -7.84 -9.27 -6.06
CA ILE A 198 -7.68 -8.02 -5.31
C ILE A 198 -9.05 -7.62 -4.78
N VAL A 199 -9.12 -7.29 -3.51
CA VAL A 199 -10.32 -6.79 -2.83
C VAL A 199 -10.02 -5.42 -2.25
N VAL A 200 -10.90 -4.47 -2.46
CA VAL A 200 -10.81 -3.13 -1.86
C VAL A 200 -12.12 -2.82 -1.15
N LEU A 201 -12.04 -2.59 0.15
CA LEU A 201 -13.13 -2.11 0.98
C LEU A 201 -12.81 -0.69 1.45
N LEU A 202 -13.73 0.23 1.22
CA LEU A 202 -13.65 1.62 1.69
C LEU A 202 -14.90 1.93 2.52
N ALA A 203 -14.73 2.74 3.56
CA ALA A 203 -15.79 3.19 4.46
C ALA A 203 -16.59 2.02 5.09
N GLY A 204 -15.92 0.92 5.41
CA GLY A 204 -16.50 -0.21 6.13
C GLY A 204 -16.75 0.12 7.61
N THR A 205 -17.49 -0.74 8.27
CA THR A 205 -17.73 -0.70 9.71
C THR A 205 -16.87 -1.70 10.47
N ASN A 206 -16.52 -2.81 9.82
CA ASN A 206 -15.62 -3.85 10.32
C ASN A 206 -14.80 -4.41 9.15
N ARG A 207 -13.63 -3.83 8.89
CA ARG A 207 -12.80 -4.17 7.73
C ARG A 207 -12.33 -5.63 7.73
N GLU A 208 -12.13 -6.24 8.89
CA GLU A 208 -11.70 -7.63 8.99
C GLU A 208 -12.82 -8.58 8.56
N GLN A 209 -14.01 -8.42 9.11
CA GLN A 209 -15.16 -9.27 8.79
C GLN A 209 -15.65 -9.05 7.35
N GLU A 210 -15.85 -7.78 6.96
CA GLU A 210 -16.32 -7.44 5.62
C GLU A 210 -15.28 -7.76 4.55
N GLY A 211 -14.00 -7.52 4.82
CA GLY A 211 -12.90 -7.83 3.91
C GLY A 211 -12.79 -9.33 3.65
N LEU A 212 -12.89 -10.17 4.68
CA LEU A 212 -12.88 -11.63 4.54
C LEU A 212 -14.08 -12.12 3.71
N ALA A 213 -15.28 -11.61 3.99
CA ALA A 213 -16.48 -11.95 3.22
C ALA A 213 -16.34 -11.59 1.73
N LEU A 214 -15.72 -10.43 1.44
CA LEU A 214 -15.45 -10.02 0.06
C LEU A 214 -14.40 -10.90 -0.62
N VAL A 215 -13.38 -11.38 0.08
CA VAL A 215 -12.41 -12.36 -0.47
C VAL A 215 -13.10 -13.66 -0.82
N GLN A 216 -13.93 -14.20 0.06
CA GLN A 216 -14.71 -15.43 -0.18
C GLN A 216 -15.64 -15.26 -1.38
N ARG A 217 -16.36 -14.15 -1.47
CA ARG A 217 -17.20 -13.82 -2.63
C ARG A 217 -16.37 -13.66 -3.91
N GLY A 218 -15.21 -13.01 -3.84
CA GLY A 218 -14.30 -12.84 -4.97
C GLY A 218 -13.86 -14.19 -5.54
N TRP A 219 -13.50 -15.15 -4.70
CA TRP A 219 -13.16 -16.49 -5.13
C TRP A 219 -14.35 -17.28 -5.70
N ALA A 220 -15.54 -17.12 -5.14
CA ALA A 220 -16.75 -17.72 -5.71
C ALA A 220 -17.02 -17.19 -7.13
N LEU A 221 -16.88 -15.87 -7.34
CA LEU A 221 -17.01 -15.24 -8.66
C LEU A 221 -15.92 -15.70 -9.63
N TYR A 222 -14.67 -15.79 -9.17
CA TYR A 222 -13.55 -16.30 -9.96
C TYR A 222 -13.82 -17.74 -10.44
N ASN A 223 -14.25 -18.63 -9.53
CA ASN A 223 -14.53 -20.01 -9.86
C ASN A 223 -15.69 -20.13 -10.86
N ALA A 224 -16.76 -19.34 -10.69
CA ALA A 224 -17.87 -19.31 -11.63
C ALA A 224 -17.48 -18.81 -13.04
N TRP A 225 -16.59 -17.80 -13.10
CA TRP A 225 -16.02 -17.29 -14.35
C TRP A 225 -15.10 -18.34 -15.01
N ALA A 226 -14.23 -18.99 -14.23
CA ALA A 226 -13.34 -20.02 -14.73
C ALA A 226 -14.10 -21.23 -15.29
N ALA A 227 -15.19 -21.64 -14.63
CA ALA A 227 -16.06 -22.74 -15.08
C ALA A 227 -16.78 -22.43 -16.41
N LYS A 228 -16.95 -21.14 -16.75
CA LYS A 228 -17.54 -20.68 -18.02
C LYS A 228 -16.51 -20.42 -19.13
N GLY A 229 -15.31 -20.98 -19.03
CA GLY A 229 -14.26 -20.83 -20.05
C GLY A 229 -13.51 -19.51 -20.01
N ARG A 230 -13.61 -18.72 -18.92
CA ARG A 230 -12.89 -17.45 -18.72
C ARG A 230 -13.20 -16.37 -19.75
N GLU A 231 -14.39 -16.36 -20.30
CA GLU A 231 -14.83 -15.31 -21.21
C GLU A 231 -14.88 -13.95 -20.49
N ALA A 232 -14.03 -13.01 -20.92
CA ALA A 232 -14.11 -11.63 -20.45
C ALA A 232 -15.32 -10.95 -21.12
N LYS A 233 -16.27 -10.43 -20.33
CA LYS A 233 -17.25 -9.49 -20.89
C LYS A 233 -16.52 -8.22 -21.31
N ALA A 234 -16.78 -7.75 -22.52
CA ALA A 234 -16.13 -6.56 -23.10
C ALA A 234 -16.26 -5.27 -22.25
N SER A 235 -17.18 -5.25 -21.27
CA SER A 235 -17.42 -4.13 -20.35
C SER A 235 -16.59 -4.17 -19.06
N ASN A 236 -15.77 -5.19 -18.81
CA ASN A 236 -15.06 -5.41 -17.54
C ASN A 236 -13.55 -5.16 -17.61
N SER A 237 -13.04 -4.46 -18.61
CA SER A 237 -11.67 -3.94 -18.58
C SER A 237 -11.58 -2.79 -17.59
N LEU A 238 -11.04 -3.06 -16.40
CA LEU A 238 -10.58 -2.05 -15.44
C LEU A 238 -9.36 -1.31 -15.99
#